data_40aa6fba5a7b5cae0b92ae771d8be665
#
_entry.id   40aa6fba5a7b5cae0b92ae771d8be665
#
_cell.length_a   1.000
_cell.length_b   1.000
_cell.length_c   1.000
_cell.angle_alpha   90.00
_cell.angle_beta   90.00
_cell.angle_gamma   90.00
#
_symmetry.space_group_name_H-M   'P 1'
#
loop_
_entity.id
_entity.type
_entity.pdbx_description
1 polymer ?
#
loop_
_entity_poly.entity_id
_entity_poly.type
_entity_poly.pdbx_seq_one_letter_code
_entity_poly.pdbx_strand_id
1 'polypeptide(L)'
;FVDIDYMKYSIIKAINVYRPQNVIEAIYKEPQIFVKELRSFLEDRIIKNQANTALKEHENQAFQEILLLLEDTEVPETLDWSYFAPFDGFKKLLTEMNVNEYQLMIDREGKESHTLNSAKNVGLKNVIEEDSKDYIGIRMADMLAGLISRLMQSLKISLTGDYKDGKMKKTLLDSGWFALNQRQLDLYKKLYRVICEINDYWYKSFSGIYSDDLVAFVALLQFMNQFSDADEIRNSKIEMQPEYYNAFVCENLNERYKIMRNKLPIDPIVEDDKNYFYNQRGAMVYKNINKQPMLPLHSGQNEFYVLSVGFSQNGTPLVTISENDKPICYRLPNEYSDWTITVVGAANMGERLFPSKVLFSLIGGRYLVDIL
;
A
#
# COMPACT_ATOMS: atom_id res chain seq x y z
N PHE A 1 -21.28 14.96 5.78
CA PHE A 1 -20.01 15.03 6.54
C PHE A 1 -18.88 14.67 5.60
N VAL A 2 -18.00 15.61 5.29
CA VAL A 2 -16.81 15.36 4.47
C VAL A 2 -15.69 14.90 5.39
N ASP A 3 -15.09 13.73 5.12
CA ASP A 3 -13.90 13.29 5.85
C ASP A 3 -12.66 14.01 5.30
N ILE A 4 -12.24 15.05 5.99
CA ILE A 4 -11.09 15.87 5.60
C ILE A 4 -9.80 15.04 5.50
N ASP A 5 -9.61 14.03 6.34
CA ASP A 5 -8.42 13.20 6.29
C ASP A 5 -8.40 12.30 5.05
N TYR A 6 -9.57 11.80 4.63
CA TYR A 6 -9.70 11.07 3.36
C TYR A 6 -9.44 11.97 2.14
N MET A 7 -9.91 13.23 2.17
CA MET A 7 -9.64 14.20 1.11
C MET A 7 -8.15 14.53 1.00
N LYS A 8 -7.50 14.81 2.11
CA LYS A 8 -6.04 15.04 2.16
C LYS A 8 -5.27 13.82 1.64
N TYR A 9 -5.65 12.61 2.07
CA TYR A 9 -5.05 11.38 1.57
C TYR A 9 -5.23 11.25 0.06
N SER A 10 -6.42 11.52 -0.47
CA SER A 10 -6.71 11.42 -1.90
C SER A 10 -5.88 12.40 -2.73
N ILE A 11 -5.67 13.62 -2.25
CA ILE A 11 -4.79 14.62 -2.87
C ILE A 11 -3.33 14.12 -2.87
N ILE A 12 -2.82 13.71 -1.71
CA ILE A 12 -1.45 13.21 -1.57
C ILE A 12 -1.21 12.00 -2.46
N LYS A 13 -2.16 11.06 -2.47
CA LYS A 13 -2.11 9.88 -3.33
C LYS A 13 -2.10 10.25 -4.81
N ALA A 14 -2.97 11.17 -5.23
CA ALA A 14 -3.04 11.63 -6.62
C ALA A 14 -1.72 12.30 -7.05
N ILE A 15 -1.16 13.18 -6.23
CA ILE A 15 0.14 13.82 -6.50
C ILE A 15 1.26 12.77 -6.60
N ASN A 16 1.30 11.80 -5.69
CA ASN A 16 2.33 10.75 -5.70
C ASN A 16 2.20 9.81 -6.91
N VAL A 17 0.97 9.46 -7.32
CA VAL A 17 0.71 8.52 -8.42
C VAL A 17 0.90 9.18 -9.79
N TYR A 18 0.38 10.39 -9.96
CA TYR A 18 0.33 11.06 -11.27
C TYR A 18 1.45 12.09 -11.47
N ARG A 19 2.11 12.52 -10.40
CA ARG A 19 3.21 13.50 -10.37
C ARG A 19 2.95 14.72 -11.25
N PRO A 20 1.85 15.45 -11.02
CA PRO A 20 1.54 16.64 -11.80
C PRO A 20 2.59 17.72 -11.56
N GLN A 21 3.44 17.98 -12.55
CA GLN A 21 4.60 18.85 -12.40
C GLN A 21 4.19 20.26 -11.96
N ASN A 22 3.14 20.81 -12.56
CA ASN A 22 2.64 22.14 -12.21
C ASN A 22 2.19 22.25 -10.75
N VAL A 23 1.50 21.22 -10.22
CA VAL A 23 1.08 21.19 -8.82
C VAL A 23 2.28 21.08 -7.90
N ILE A 24 3.25 20.22 -8.23
CA ILE A 24 4.47 20.02 -7.43
C ILE A 24 5.28 21.33 -7.35
N GLU A 25 5.45 22.01 -8.46
CA GLU A 25 6.15 23.30 -8.50
C GLU A 25 5.37 24.42 -7.77
N ALA A 26 4.04 24.34 -7.80
CA ALA A 26 3.17 25.32 -7.14
C ALA A 26 3.20 25.23 -5.61
N ILE A 27 3.63 24.11 -5.02
CA ILE A 27 3.77 23.95 -3.57
C ILE A 27 4.70 25.01 -2.95
N TYR A 28 5.69 25.47 -3.71
CA TYR A 28 6.67 26.47 -3.29
C TYR A 28 6.33 27.91 -3.71
N LYS A 29 5.12 28.10 -4.28
CA LYS A 29 4.62 29.39 -4.74
C LYS A 29 3.50 29.90 -3.80
N GLU A 30 2.84 30.96 -4.22
CA GLU A 30 1.69 31.50 -3.50
C GLU A 30 0.54 30.48 -3.40
N PRO A 31 -0.17 30.40 -2.27
CA PRO A 31 -1.25 29.44 -2.05
C PRO A 31 -2.33 29.45 -3.13
N GLN A 32 -2.65 30.61 -3.66
CA GLN A 32 -3.64 30.79 -4.73
C GLN A 32 -3.22 30.06 -6.02
N ILE A 33 -1.92 30.08 -6.34
CA ILE A 33 -1.36 29.38 -7.51
C ILE A 33 -1.45 27.86 -7.27
N PHE A 34 -1.11 27.41 -6.06
CA PHE A 34 -1.21 25.98 -5.72
C PHE A 34 -2.65 25.46 -5.84
N VAL A 35 -3.63 26.18 -5.28
CA VAL A 35 -5.04 25.80 -5.35
C VAL A 35 -5.54 25.77 -6.80
N LYS A 36 -5.17 26.77 -7.61
CA LYS A 36 -5.52 26.83 -9.03
C LYS A 36 -4.96 25.62 -9.81
N GLU A 37 -3.67 25.32 -9.65
CA GLU A 37 -3.03 24.21 -10.33
C GLU A 37 -3.57 22.86 -9.87
N LEU A 38 -3.86 22.72 -8.58
CA LEU A 38 -4.50 21.52 -8.00
C LEU A 38 -5.89 21.31 -8.59
N ARG A 39 -6.72 22.35 -8.66
CA ARG A 39 -8.05 22.30 -9.27
C ARG A 39 -7.98 21.83 -10.73
N SER A 40 -7.16 22.50 -11.55
CA SER A 40 -6.98 22.15 -12.96
C SER A 40 -6.50 20.70 -13.14
N PHE A 41 -5.61 20.24 -12.27
CA PHE A 41 -5.14 18.85 -12.29
C PHE A 41 -6.25 17.85 -11.96
N LEU A 42 -7.09 18.11 -10.95
CA LEU A 42 -8.18 17.21 -10.56
C LEU A 42 -9.24 17.12 -11.66
N GLU A 43 -9.62 18.27 -12.26
CA GLU A 43 -10.55 18.33 -13.39
C GLU A 43 -10.04 17.52 -14.59
N ASP A 44 -8.78 17.70 -14.98
CA ASP A 44 -8.12 16.94 -16.05
C ASP A 44 -8.10 15.43 -15.73
N ARG A 45 -7.88 15.06 -14.47
CA ARG A 45 -7.91 13.66 -14.04
C ARG A 45 -9.29 13.04 -14.14
N ILE A 46 -10.34 13.75 -13.75
CA ILE A 46 -11.73 13.28 -13.87
C ILE A 46 -12.05 13.00 -15.35
N ILE A 47 -11.66 13.91 -16.26
CA ILE A 47 -11.86 13.72 -17.69
C ILE A 47 -11.10 12.48 -18.20
N LYS A 48 -9.83 12.33 -17.84
CA LYS A 48 -9.01 11.18 -18.26
C LYS A 48 -9.52 9.85 -17.67
N ASN A 49 -10.11 9.88 -16.50
CA ASN A 49 -10.66 8.70 -15.84
C ASN A 49 -11.97 8.21 -16.49
N GLN A 50 -12.64 9.04 -17.30
CA GLN A 50 -13.85 8.63 -18.05
C GLN A 50 -13.60 7.44 -18.96
N ALA A 51 -12.36 7.23 -19.42
CA ALA A 51 -11.98 6.07 -20.21
C ALA A 51 -12.01 4.75 -19.40
N ASN A 52 -12.11 4.79 -18.08
CA ASN A 52 -12.13 3.62 -17.20
C ASN A 52 -12.96 3.88 -15.93
N THR A 53 -14.23 4.20 -16.10
CA THR A 53 -15.12 4.65 -15.02
C THR A 53 -15.27 3.63 -13.91
N ALA A 54 -15.41 2.34 -14.22
CA ALA A 54 -15.63 1.30 -13.21
C ALA A 54 -14.46 1.16 -12.21
N LEU A 55 -13.20 1.32 -12.67
CA LEU A 55 -12.02 1.22 -11.81
C LEU A 55 -11.67 2.55 -11.11
N LYS A 56 -12.24 3.66 -11.60
CA LYS A 56 -11.89 5.01 -11.16
C LYS A 56 -13.04 5.76 -10.48
N GLU A 57 -14.14 5.10 -10.25
CA GLU A 57 -15.34 5.70 -9.66
C GLU A 57 -15.05 6.38 -8.33
N HIS A 58 -14.41 5.69 -7.41
CA HIS A 58 -14.07 6.23 -6.10
C HIS A 58 -13.04 7.37 -6.14
N GLU A 59 -12.08 7.27 -7.07
CA GLU A 59 -11.11 8.35 -7.28
C GLU A 59 -11.82 9.59 -7.82
N ASN A 60 -12.74 9.42 -8.78
CA ASN A 60 -13.51 10.52 -9.35
C ASN A 60 -14.42 11.16 -8.32
N GLN A 61 -15.10 10.36 -7.50
CA GLN A 61 -15.94 10.85 -6.42
C GLN A 61 -15.13 11.71 -5.44
N ALA A 62 -13.98 11.21 -4.98
CA ALA A 62 -13.10 11.96 -4.09
C ALA A 62 -12.63 13.27 -4.73
N PHE A 63 -12.28 13.27 -6.02
CA PHE A 63 -11.86 14.48 -6.72
C PHE A 63 -13.00 15.49 -6.87
N GLN A 64 -14.22 15.05 -7.15
CA GLN A 64 -15.40 15.93 -7.21
C GLN A 64 -15.68 16.57 -5.86
N GLU A 65 -15.63 15.80 -4.78
CA GLU A 65 -15.82 16.33 -3.42
C GLU A 65 -14.72 17.33 -3.04
N ILE A 66 -13.46 17.07 -3.40
CA ILE A 66 -12.35 18.01 -3.19
C ILE A 66 -12.59 19.31 -3.98
N LEU A 67 -13.01 19.21 -5.24
CA LEU A 67 -13.31 20.39 -6.06
C LEU A 67 -14.40 21.26 -5.46
N LEU A 68 -15.48 20.65 -4.94
CA LEU A 68 -16.54 21.38 -4.23
C LEU A 68 -16.02 22.08 -2.98
N LEU A 69 -15.18 21.41 -2.18
CA LEU A 69 -14.57 22.03 -1.00
C LEU A 69 -13.66 23.20 -1.35
N LEU A 70 -12.92 23.10 -2.46
CA LEU A 70 -12.04 24.17 -2.92
C LEU A 70 -12.80 25.40 -3.45
N GLU A 71 -14.09 25.26 -3.83
CA GLU A 71 -14.91 26.40 -4.23
C GLU A 71 -15.24 27.34 -3.08
N ASP A 72 -15.50 26.77 -1.90
CA ASP A 72 -15.93 27.50 -0.72
C ASP A 72 -14.77 27.82 0.24
N THR A 73 -13.53 27.41 -0.10
CA THR A 73 -12.39 27.60 0.78
C THR A 73 -11.73 28.95 0.56
N GLU A 74 -11.65 29.78 1.60
CA GLU A 74 -10.80 30.95 1.60
C GLU A 74 -9.33 30.52 1.60
N VAL A 75 -8.60 30.92 0.56
CA VAL A 75 -7.19 30.60 0.41
C VAL A 75 -6.37 31.61 1.21
N PRO A 76 -5.53 31.17 2.17
CA PRO A 76 -4.71 32.10 2.96
C PRO A 76 -3.68 32.81 2.06
N GLU A 77 -3.26 34.01 2.44
CA GLU A 77 -2.24 34.76 1.70
C GLU A 77 -0.88 34.09 1.71
N THR A 78 -0.54 33.40 2.81
CA THR A 78 0.72 32.68 2.98
C THR A 78 0.50 31.27 3.52
N LEU A 79 1.35 30.31 3.12
CA LEU A 79 1.43 29.00 3.74
C LEU A 79 2.55 29.02 4.78
N ASP A 80 2.17 28.76 6.02
CA ASP A 80 3.15 28.56 7.09
C ASP A 80 3.51 27.06 7.18
N TRP A 81 4.70 26.74 6.76
CA TRP A 81 5.25 25.39 6.87
C TRP A 81 5.78 25.19 8.28
N SER A 82 4.97 24.57 9.12
CA SER A 82 5.34 24.27 10.50
C SER A 82 5.37 22.77 10.75
N TYR A 83 6.15 22.37 11.75
CA TYR A 83 6.18 20.99 12.25
C TYR A 83 5.00 20.71 13.20
N PHE A 84 3.89 21.44 13.09
CA PHE A 84 2.73 21.31 13.97
C PHE A 84 2.16 19.88 13.95
N ALA A 85 1.87 19.33 12.78
CA ALA A 85 1.21 18.04 12.64
C ALA A 85 2.03 16.86 13.23
N PRO A 86 3.33 16.72 13.00
CA PRO A 86 4.14 15.69 13.66
C PRO A 86 4.13 15.81 15.18
N PHE A 87 4.25 17.00 15.74
CA PHE A 87 4.24 17.21 17.19
C PHE A 87 2.85 17.03 17.82
N ASP A 88 1.78 17.38 17.12
CA ASP A 88 0.41 17.08 17.57
C ASP A 88 0.18 15.55 17.64
N GLY A 89 0.61 14.81 16.61
CA GLY A 89 0.59 13.35 16.63
C GLY A 89 1.41 12.76 17.78
N PHE A 90 2.61 13.29 18.02
CA PHE A 90 3.45 12.85 19.14
C PHE A 90 2.83 13.14 20.50
N LYS A 91 2.21 14.32 20.67
CA LYS A 91 1.47 14.66 21.89
C LYS A 91 0.31 13.70 22.15
N LYS A 92 -0.45 13.35 21.10
CA LYS A 92 -1.53 12.35 21.19
C LYS A 92 -0.97 10.99 21.63
N LEU A 93 0.16 10.56 21.07
CA LEU A 93 0.84 9.33 21.46
C LEU A 93 1.20 9.35 22.96
N LEU A 94 1.84 10.41 23.47
CA LEU A 94 2.18 10.54 24.89
C LEU A 94 0.93 10.46 25.78
N THR A 95 -0.16 11.09 25.36
CA THR A 95 -1.44 11.06 26.09
C THR A 95 -2.02 9.64 26.12
N GLU A 96 -2.05 8.93 25.00
CA GLU A 96 -2.54 7.54 24.91
C GLU A 96 -1.71 6.57 25.74
N MET A 97 -0.41 6.80 25.81
CA MET A 97 0.52 6.00 26.65
C MET A 97 0.53 6.42 28.13
N ASN A 98 -0.25 7.44 28.52
CA ASN A 98 -0.27 8.04 29.87
C ASN A 98 1.12 8.52 30.33
N VAL A 99 1.95 9.00 29.40
CA VAL A 99 3.26 9.57 29.71
C VAL A 99 3.09 11.04 30.05
N ASN A 100 3.06 11.38 31.33
CA ASN A 100 2.84 12.73 31.84
C ASN A 100 4.13 13.47 32.21
N GLU A 101 5.16 12.71 32.60
CA GLU A 101 6.48 13.23 32.95
C GLU A 101 7.49 12.79 31.90
N TYR A 102 8.03 13.73 31.16
CA TYR A 102 9.03 13.51 30.11
C TYR A 102 9.89 14.77 29.92
N GLN A 103 11.06 14.57 29.33
CA GLN A 103 11.87 15.62 28.74
C GLN A 103 12.04 15.31 27.26
N LEU A 104 11.59 16.21 26.38
CA LEU A 104 11.76 16.08 24.94
C LEU A 104 13.01 16.87 24.52
N MET A 105 14.00 16.14 24.03
CA MET A 105 15.19 16.74 23.45
C MET A 105 15.06 16.72 21.92
N ILE A 106 15.26 17.86 21.30
CA ILE A 106 15.20 18.06 19.85
C ILE A 106 16.58 18.48 19.38
N ASP A 107 17.02 17.96 18.24
CA ASP A 107 18.28 18.41 17.62
C ASP A 107 18.14 19.86 17.18
N ARG A 108 19.21 20.62 17.39
CA ARG A 108 19.24 22.04 17.06
C ARG A 108 19.34 22.25 15.56
N GLU A 109 18.29 22.80 14.96
CA GLU A 109 18.21 23.13 13.56
C GLU A 109 18.50 24.62 13.32
N GLY A 110 19.74 24.95 13.01
CA GLY A 110 20.12 26.30 12.60
C GLY A 110 20.01 27.36 13.70
N LYS A 111 19.71 28.62 13.28
CA LYS A 111 19.61 29.76 14.19
C LYS A 111 18.17 30.07 14.64
N GLU A 112 17.20 29.57 13.92
CA GLU A 112 15.79 29.91 14.14
C GLU A 112 15.06 28.67 14.69
N SER A 113 14.91 28.55 15.94
CA SER A 113 14.29 27.41 16.66
C SER A 113 12.84 27.06 16.22
N HIS A 114 12.63 26.89 14.89
CA HIS A 114 11.30 26.60 14.31
C HIS A 114 10.72 25.31 14.88
N THR A 115 11.54 24.26 14.99
CA THR A 115 11.12 22.96 15.52
C THR A 115 10.72 23.06 16.97
N LEU A 116 11.53 23.74 17.80
CA LEU A 116 11.23 23.98 19.21
C LEU A 116 9.95 24.79 19.39
N ASN A 117 9.77 25.85 18.59
CA ASN A 117 8.59 26.70 18.65
C ASN A 117 7.33 25.91 18.26
N SER A 118 7.40 25.09 17.22
CA SER A 118 6.30 24.22 16.81
C SER A 118 5.91 23.24 17.92
N ALA A 119 6.87 22.60 18.57
CA ALA A 119 6.63 21.68 19.68
C ALA A 119 5.94 22.38 20.87
N LYS A 120 6.41 23.60 21.22
CA LYS A 120 5.80 24.40 22.29
C LYS A 120 4.41 24.89 21.92
N ASN A 121 4.17 25.29 20.68
CA ASN A 121 2.86 25.74 20.19
C ASN A 121 1.80 24.64 20.24
N VAL A 122 2.19 23.39 20.04
CA VAL A 122 1.32 22.22 20.23
C VAL A 122 1.02 21.98 21.72
N GLY A 123 1.77 22.59 22.63
CA GLY A 123 1.62 22.44 24.08
C GLY A 123 2.40 21.24 24.65
N LEU A 124 3.46 20.80 24.00
CA LEU A 124 4.42 19.87 24.59
C LEU A 124 5.21 20.61 25.69
N LYS A 125 5.39 19.91 26.82
CA LYS A 125 6.11 20.45 28.00
C LYS A 125 7.54 19.95 28.00
N ASN A 126 8.40 20.67 28.75
CA ASN A 126 9.80 20.27 28.96
C ASN A 126 10.57 19.97 27.65
N VAL A 127 10.39 20.84 26.64
CA VAL A 127 11.06 20.74 25.35
C VAL A 127 12.31 21.60 25.36
N ILE A 128 13.44 21.01 25.01
CA ILE A 128 14.74 21.70 24.88
C ILE A 128 15.39 21.36 23.55
N GLU A 129 16.13 22.29 22.99
CA GLU A 129 17.03 22.06 21.85
C GLU A 129 18.45 21.85 22.34
N GLU A 130 19.06 20.75 21.88
CA GLU A 130 20.42 20.39 22.22
C GLU A 130 21.21 19.97 20.97
N ASP A 131 22.52 20.07 21.03
CA ASP A 131 23.40 19.64 19.93
C ASP A 131 23.56 18.11 19.98
N SER A 132 23.29 17.45 18.86
CA SER A 132 23.44 15.99 18.72
C SER A 132 24.86 15.51 19.02
N LYS A 133 25.88 16.40 18.96
CA LYS A 133 27.27 16.05 19.36
C LYS A 133 27.39 15.73 20.83
N ASP A 134 26.59 16.38 21.67
CA ASP A 134 26.68 16.26 23.12
C ASP A 134 25.73 15.19 23.68
N TYR A 135 24.67 14.81 22.91
CA TYR A 135 23.65 13.90 23.36
C TYR A 135 23.54 12.63 22.51
N ILE A 136 23.93 11.50 23.09
CA ILE A 136 23.91 10.20 22.41
C ILE A 136 22.49 9.77 22.01
N GLY A 137 21.46 10.13 22.79
CA GLY A 137 20.05 9.82 22.49
C GLY A 137 19.58 10.47 21.18
N ILE A 138 19.94 11.72 20.95
CA ILE A 138 19.61 12.43 19.69
C ILE A 138 20.30 11.74 18.50
N ARG A 139 21.60 11.40 18.62
CA ARG A 139 22.32 10.66 17.57
C ARG A 139 21.72 9.30 17.28
N MET A 140 21.27 8.58 18.31
CA MET A 140 20.61 7.28 18.13
C MET A 140 19.25 7.44 17.41
N ALA A 141 18.47 8.45 17.78
CA ALA A 141 17.19 8.74 17.14
C ALA A 141 17.40 9.10 15.65
N ASP A 142 18.39 9.93 15.36
CA ASP A 142 18.75 10.32 13.99
C ASP A 142 19.21 9.12 13.14
N MET A 143 20.06 8.26 13.71
CA MET A 143 20.49 7.02 13.06
C MET A 143 19.32 6.09 12.75
N LEU A 144 18.38 5.93 13.68
CA LEU A 144 17.19 5.07 13.49
C LEU A 144 16.24 5.68 12.45
N ALA A 145 15.99 6.99 12.53
CA ALA A 145 15.18 7.70 11.54
C ALA A 145 15.81 7.59 10.14
N GLY A 146 17.13 7.78 10.03
CA GLY A 146 17.87 7.62 8.78
C GLY A 146 17.81 6.20 8.21
N LEU A 147 17.92 5.18 9.05
CA LEU A 147 17.80 3.77 8.64
C LEU A 147 16.40 3.48 8.07
N ILE A 148 15.35 3.85 8.82
CA ILE A 148 13.95 3.63 8.42
C ILE A 148 13.64 4.39 7.13
N SER A 149 14.03 5.65 7.06
CA SER A 149 13.80 6.50 5.87
C SER A 149 14.47 5.92 4.61
N ARG A 150 15.71 5.45 4.72
CA ARG A 150 16.43 4.83 3.60
C ARG A 150 15.79 3.51 3.17
N LEU A 151 15.35 2.69 4.10
CA LEU A 151 14.67 1.43 3.79
C LEU A 151 13.34 1.70 3.09
N MET A 152 12.54 2.64 3.59
CA MET A 152 11.29 3.06 2.95
C MET A 152 11.52 3.62 1.55
N GLN A 153 12.55 4.46 1.38
CA GLN A 153 12.89 5.01 0.07
C GLN A 153 13.33 3.93 -0.92
N SER A 154 14.17 2.99 -0.48
CA SER A 154 14.61 1.86 -1.30
C SER A 154 13.43 0.99 -1.73
N LEU A 155 12.52 0.70 -0.80
CA LEU A 155 11.29 -0.04 -1.08
C LEU A 155 10.42 0.70 -2.11
N LYS A 156 10.20 2.00 -1.91
CA LYS A 156 9.45 2.84 -2.83
C LYS A 156 10.04 2.83 -4.24
N ILE A 157 11.35 3.01 -4.36
CA ILE A 157 12.05 2.99 -5.66
C ILE A 157 11.89 1.63 -6.32
N SER A 158 12.07 0.53 -5.58
CA SER A 158 11.94 -0.83 -6.10
C SER A 158 10.52 -1.19 -6.53
N LEU A 159 9.51 -0.60 -5.90
CA LEU A 159 8.09 -0.78 -6.27
C LEU A 159 7.63 0.18 -7.36
N THR A 160 8.46 1.15 -7.74
CA THR A 160 8.13 2.14 -8.76
C THR A 160 8.77 1.74 -10.09
N GLY A 161 7.96 1.34 -11.06
CA GLY A 161 8.42 1.07 -12.42
C GLY A 161 8.54 2.34 -13.26
N ASP A 162 9.06 2.18 -14.47
CA ASP A 162 9.23 3.27 -15.42
C ASP A 162 7.92 3.97 -15.75
N TYR A 163 8.01 5.28 -15.87
CA TYR A 163 6.92 6.13 -16.32
C TYR A 163 6.68 5.90 -17.80
N LYS A 164 5.60 5.18 -18.14
CA LYS A 164 5.07 5.15 -19.50
C LYS A 164 3.69 5.80 -19.48
N ASP A 165 3.48 6.74 -20.39
CA ASP A 165 2.19 7.41 -20.61
C ASP A 165 1.63 8.20 -19.41
N GLY A 166 2.49 8.82 -18.60
CA GLY A 166 2.07 9.62 -17.45
C GLY A 166 1.40 8.82 -16.33
N LYS A 167 1.57 7.50 -16.29
CA LYS A 167 1.08 6.61 -15.24
C LYS A 167 2.25 5.92 -14.56
N MET A 168 2.28 6.01 -13.24
CA MET A 168 3.22 5.22 -12.45
C MET A 168 2.79 3.76 -12.48
N LYS A 169 3.59 2.89 -13.11
CA LYS A 169 3.38 1.46 -13.07
C LYS A 169 4.05 0.92 -11.81
N LYS A 170 3.28 0.34 -10.89
CA LYS A 170 3.85 -0.42 -9.78
C LYS A 170 4.43 -1.72 -10.34
N THR A 171 5.65 -2.04 -9.94
CA THR A 171 6.32 -3.29 -10.22
C THR A 171 6.33 -4.19 -8.99
N LEU A 172 6.56 -5.47 -9.19
CA LEU A 172 6.88 -6.36 -8.08
C LEU A 172 8.30 -6.08 -7.58
N LEU A 173 8.55 -6.39 -6.31
CA LEU A 173 9.91 -6.40 -5.80
C LEU A 173 10.74 -7.44 -6.55
N ASP A 174 12.03 -7.17 -6.70
CA ASP A 174 12.98 -8.18 -7.17
C ASP A 174 13.13 -9.31 -6.13
N SER A 175 13.32 -10.56 -6.58
CA SER A 175 13.51 -11.71 -5.70
C SER A 175 14.72 -11.55 -4.75
N GLY A 176 15.68 -10.72 -5.11
CA GLY A 176 16.83 -10.37 -4.26
C GLY A 176 16.44 -9.74 -2.91
N TRP A 177 15.26 -9.11 -2.81
CA TRP A 177 14.74 -8.62 -1.53
C TRP A 177 14.47 -9.73 -0.51
N PHE A 178 14.27 -10.96 -1.00
CA PHE A 178 13.94 -12.14 -0.21
C PHE A 178 15.14 -13.10 -0.06
N ALA A 179 16.22 -12.89 -0.80
CA ALA A 179 17.45 -13.67 -0.71
C ALA A 179 18.27 -13.30 0.54
N LEU A 180 17.67 -13.44 1.71
CA LEU A 180 18.23 -13.01 2.98
C LEU A 180 19.10 -14.09 3.61
N ASN A 181 20.17 -13.66 4.31
CA ASN A 181 20.81 -14.49 5.32
C ASN A 181 20.10 -14.32 6.68
N GLN A 182 20.42 -15.21 7.64
CA GLN A 182 19.78 -15.21 8.95
C GLN A 182 19.91 -13.86 9.67
N ARG A 183 21.07 -13.23 9.62
CA ARG A 183 21.31 -11.95 10.30
C ARG A 183 20.45 -10.81 9.70
N GLN A 184 20.22 -10.83 8.39
CA GLN A 184 19.35 -9.86 7.72
C GLN A 184 17.88 -10.08 8.10
N LEU A 185 17.41 -11.32 8.13
CA LEU A 185 16.05 -11.65 8.57
C LEU A 185 15.85 -11.24 10.05
N ASP A 186 16.82 -11.52 10.92
CA ASP A 186 16.77 -11.13 12.33
C ASP A 186 16.66 -9.61 12.49
N LEU A 187 17.27 -8.83 11.59
CA LEU A 187 17.13 -7.36 11.60
C LEU A 187 15.70 -6.93 11.27
N TYR A 188 15.08 -7.53 10.23
CA TYR A 188 13.67 -7.27 9.92
C TYR A 188 12.75 -7.63 11.08
N LYS A 189 12.97 -8.78 11.73
CA LYS A 189 12.20 -9.19 12.91
C LYS A 189 12.37 -8.23 14.10
N LYS A 190 13.58 -7.70 14.31
CA LYS A 190 13.82 -6.69 15.35
C LYS A 190 13.09 -5.38 15.03
N LEU A 191 13.13 -4.93 13.78
CA LEU A 191 12.38 -3.74 13.35
C LEU A 191 10.87 -3.96 13.50
N TYR A 192 10.36 -5.13 13.10
CA TYR A 192 8.96 -5.48 13.31
C TYR A 192 8.58 -5.41 14.79
N ARG A 193 9.37 -6.05 15.67
CA ARG A 193 9.11 -6.03 17.11
C ARG A 193 9.05 -4.61 17.67
N VAL A 194 10.03 -3.76 17.31
CA VAL A 194 10.09 -2.39 17.82
C VAL A 194 8.94 -1.53 17.27
N ILE A 195 8.61 -1.67 16.01
CA ILE A 195 7.63 -0.80 15.34
C ILE A 195 6.20 -1.30 15.56
N CYS A 196 5.97 -2.62 15.47
CA CYS A 196 4.61 -3.18 15.42
C CYS A 196 4.17 -3.86 16.73
N GLU A 197 5.10 -4.43 17.52
CA GLU A 197 4.73 -5.14 18.78
C GLU A 197 4.89 -4.27 20.01
N ILE A 198 6.04 -3.58 20.17
CA ILE A 198 6.29 -2.75 21.35
C ILE A 198 5.52 -1.43 21.25
N ASN A 199 5.35 -0.90 20.03
CA ASN A 199 4.68 0.36 19.77
C ASN A 199 3.44 0.16 18.88
N ASP A 200 2.31 -0.15 19.50
CA ASP A 200 1.00 -0.25 18.84
C ASP A 200 0.59 1.03 18.07
N TYR A 201 1.25 2.13 18.32
CA TYR A 201 0.82 3.46 17.92
C TYR A 201 1.64 4.06 16.78
N TRP A 202 2.47 3.27 16.08
CA TRP A 202 3.36 3.75 15.03
C TRP A 202 2.64 4.58 13.95
N TYR A 203 1.40 4.25 13.59
CA TYR A 203 0.59 4.99 12.61
C TYR A 203 -0.17 6.16 13.22
N LYS A 204 -0.46 6.17 14.51
CA LYS A 204 -1.19 7.25 15.18
C LYS A 204 -0.34 8.50 15.35
N SER A 205 0.96 8.36 15.42
CA SER A 205 1.91 9.48 15.50
C SER A 205 1.94 10.35 14.23
N PHE A 206 1.28 9.94 13.16
CA PHE A 206 1.25 10.64 11.88
C PHE A 206 -0.03 11.46 11.64
N SER A 207 -0.69 11.94 12.66
CA SER A 207 -1.90 12.78 12.53
C SER A 207 -2.92 12.31 11.50
N GLY A 208 -3.05 11.01 11.31
CA GLY A 208 -4.05 10.39 10.43
C GLY A 208 -3.72 10.35 8.94
N ILE A 209 -2.71 11.08 8.47
CA ILE A 209 -2.38 11.13 7.04
C ILE A 209 -1.02 10.49 6.80
N TYR A 210 -1.03 9.30 6.19
CA TYR A 210 0.19 8.62 5.76
C TYR A 210 -0.02 8.00 4.38
N SER A 211 1.08 7.88 3.63
CA SER A 211 1.06 7.35 2.27
C SER A 211 0.95 5.83 2.23
N ASP A 212 0.59 5.29 1.09
CA ASP A 212 0.62 3.84 0.83
C ASP A 212 2.02 3.25 1.01
N ASP A 213 3.08 4.07 0.85
CA ASP A 213 4.47 3.64 1.06
C ASP A 213 4.74 3.22 2.50
N LEU A 214 4.11 3.89 3.49
CA LEU A 214 4.21 3.48 4.89
C LEU A 214 3.52 2.14 5.14
N VAL A 215 2.35 1.92 4.53
CA VAL A 215 1.64 0.64 4.63
C VAL A 215 2.47 -0.49 4.00
N ALA A 216 3.06 -0.23 2.82
CA ALA A 216 3.94 -1.20 2.17
C ALA A 216 5.18 -1.52 3.02
N PHE A 217 5.77 -0.51 3.68
CA PHE A 217 6.90 -0.72 4.58
C PHE A 217 6.53 -1.58 5.80
N VAL A 218 5.44 -1.26 6.47
CA VAL A 218 4.98 -2.06 7.62
C VAL A 218 4.61 -3.47 7.20
N ALA A 219 3.94 -3.61 6.06
CA ALA A 219 3.62 -4.91 5.48
C ALA A 219 4.88 -5.73 5.16
N LEU A 220 5.99 -5.07 4.74
CA LEU A 220 7.27 -5.76 4.54
C LEU A 220 7.81 -6.34 5.86
N LEU A 221 7.77 -5.57 6.94
CA LEU A 221 8.21 -6.03 8.25
C LEU A 221 7.35 -7.20 8.74
N GLN A 222 6.04 -7.09 8.60
CA GLN A 222 5.09 -8.14 8.96
C GLN A 222 5.30 -9.41 8.13
N PHE A 223 5.51 -9.25 6.83
CA PHE A 223 5.77 -10.36 5.92
C PHE A 223 7.05 -11.11 6.29
N MET A 224 8.15 -10.38 6.52
CA MET A 224 9.42 -10.98 6.93
C MET A 224 9.34 -11.66 8.31
N ASN A 225 8.50 -11.15 9.20
CA ASN A 225 8.32 -11.74 10.54
C ASN A 225 7.58 -13.10 10.53
N GLN A 226 6.92 -13.45 9.44
CA GLN A 226 6.21 -14.74 9.31
C GLN A 226 7.14 -15.94 9.20
N PHE A 227 8.36 -15.74 8.71
CA PHE A 227 9.33 -16.82 8.51
C PHE A 227 10.07 -17.15 9.81
N SER A 228 10.24 -18.44 10.11
CA SER A 228 11.00 -18.89 11.28
C SER A 228 12.48 -18.56 11.15
N ASP A 229 13.05 -18.83 9.99
CA ASP A 229 14.44 -18.61 9.65
C ASP A 229 14.65 -18.29 8.16
N ALA A 230 15.88 -17.97 7.77
CA ALA A 230 16.21 -17.62 6.40
C ALA A 230 16.19 -18.83 5.44
N ASP A 231 16.31 -20.05 5.97
CA ASP A 231 16.22 -21.27 5.16
C ASP A 231 14.78 -21.52 4.73
N GLU A 232 13.82 -21.19 5.57
CA GLU A 232 12.40 -21.25 5.21
C GLU A 232 12.09 -20.37 3.99
N ILE A 233 12.61 -19.13 3.96
CA ILE A 233 12.44 -18.24 2.78
C ILE A 233 13.09 -18.88 1.54
N ARG A 234 14.32 -19.39 1.67
CA ARG A 234 15.07 -19.97 0.55
C ARG A 234 14.47 -21.25 0.01
N ASN A 235 13.92 -22.08 0.89
CA ASN A 235 13.27 -23.34 0.54
C ASN A 235 11.85 -23.16 -0.02
N SER A 236 11.21 -22.03 0.30
CA SER A 236 9.93 -21.67 -0.29
C SER A 236 10.16 -20.89 -1.59
N LYS A 237 10.13 -21.52 -2.74
CA LYS A 237 10.20 -20.93 -4.09
C LYS A 237 10.47 -19.40 -4.08
N ILE A 238 11.75 -19.01 -3.95
CA ILE A 238 12.15 -17.60 -3.72
C ILE A 238 11.62 -16.67 -4.83
N GLU A 239 11.44 -17.19 -6.05
CA GLU A 239 10.91 -16.46 -7.20
C GLU A 239 9.45 -16.05 -7.00
N MET A 240 8.73 -16.73 -6.12
CA MET A 240 7.32 -16.43 -5.80
C MET A 240 7.16 -15.42 -4.65
N GLN A 241 8.21 -15.17 -3.89
CA GLN A 241 8.13 -14.26 -2.74
C GLN A 241 7.69 -12.83 -3.12
N PRO A 242 8.11 -12.26 -4.26
CA PRO A 242 7.59 -10.99 -4.75
C PRO A 242 6.06 -10.95 -4.88
N GLU A 243 5.47 -12.02 -5.40
CA GLU A 243 4.02 -12.14 -5.58
C GLU A 243 3.30 -12.27 -4.25
N TYR A 244 3.82 -13.08 -3.34
CA TYR A 244 3.24 -13.25 -2.00
C TYR A 244 3.28 -11.95 -1.21
N TYR A 245 4.40 -11.24 -1.26
CA TYR A 245 4.52 -9.93 -0.62
C TYR A 245 3.55 -8.92 -1.25
N ASN A 246 3.47 -8.85 -2.57
CA ASN A 246 2.55 -7.95 -3.25
C ASN A 246 1.09 -8.19 -2.83
N ALA A 247 0.68 -9.44 -2.77
CA ALA A 247 -0.64 -9.80 -2.32
C ALA A 247 -0.90 -9.41 -0.86
N PHE A 248 0.08 -9.63 0.01
CA PHE A 248 0.04 -9.24 1.41
C PHE A 248 -0.09 -7.72 1.58
N VAL A 249 0.66 -6.93 0.79
CA VAL A 249 0.52 -5.46 0.77
C VAL A 249 -0.85 -5.03 0.29
N CYS A 250 -1.36 -5.64 -0.78
CA CYS A 250 -2.69 -5.31 -1.30
C CYS A 250 -3.79 -5.57 -0.26
N GLU A 251 -3.69 -6.64 0.51
CA GLU A 251 -4.62 -6.92 1.60
C GLU A 251 -4.54 -5.83 2.69
N ASN A 252 -3.34 -5.49 3.16
CA ASN A 252 -3.16 -4.44 4.16
C ASN A 252 -3.67 -3.07 3.67
N LEU A 253 -3.49 -2.74 2.39
CA LEU A 253 -4.04 -1.53 1.79
C LEU A 253 -5.57 -1.57 1.74
N ASN A 254 -6.17 -2.69 1.37
CA ASN A 254 -7.61 -2.85 1.35
C ASN A 254 -8.23 -2.72 2.74
N GLU A 255 -7.64 -3.32 3.77
CA GLU A 255 -8.06 -3.14 5.16
C GLU A 255 -8.01 -1.67 5.59
N ARG A 256 -6.94 -0.98 5.25
CA ARG A 256 -6.82 0.46 5.52
C ARG A 256 -7.91 1.26 4.80
N TYR A 257 -8.18 0.98 3.53
CA TYR A 257 -9.24 1.66 2.79
C TYR A 257 -10.62 1.41 3.40
N LYS A 258 -10.91 0.19 3.83
CA LYS A 258 -12.16 -0.12 4.56
C LYS A 258 -12.29 0.72 5.82
N ILE A 259 -11.24 0.81 6.64
CA ILE A 259 -11.23 1.63 7.86
C ILE A 259 -11.47 3.11 7.55
N MET A 260 -10.83 3.65 6.52
CA MET A 260 -10.98 5.04 6.13
C MET A 260 -12.37 5.33 5.57
N ARG A 261 -12.95 4.41 4.78
CA ARG A 261 -14.28 4.54 4.19
C ARG A 261 -15.41 4.36 5.20
N ASN A 262 -15.25 3.52 6.21
CA ASN A 262 -16.26 3.33 7.25
C ASN A 262 -16.50 4.58 8.12
N LYS A 263 -15.65 5.59 7.99
CA LYS A 263 -15.87 6.92 8.59
C LYS A 263 -16.76 7.82 7.73
N LEU A 264 -17.05 7.46 6.49
CA LEU A 264 -17.94 8.19 5.60
C LEU A 264 -19.34 7.59 5.66
N PRO A 265 -20.41 8.39 5.67
CA PRO A 265 -21.78 7.91 5.50
C PRO A 265 -22.04 7.60 4.02
N ILE A 266 -21.28 6.68 3.44
CA ILE A 266 -21.44 6.20 2.08
C ILE A 266 -22.02 4.80 2.15
N ASP A 267 -22.90 4.51 1.19
CA ASP A 267 -23.68 3.29 0.98
C ASP A 267 -23.18 2.06 1.72
N PRO A 268 -24.07 1.28 2.34
CA PRO A 268 -23.67 0.04 2.99
C PRO A 268 -22.83 -0.73 1.98
N ILE A 269 -21.52 -0.84 2.28
CA ILE A 269 -20.67 -1.80 1.59
C ILE A 269 -21.41 -3.10 1.81
N VAL A 270 -22.05 -3.62 0.76
CA VAL A 270 -22.49 -4.99 0.74
C VAL A 270 -21.20 -5.75 1.05
N GLU A 271 -21.08 -6.32 2.25
CA GLU A 271 -20.11 -7.34 2.54
C GLU A 271 -20.42 -8.47 1.56
N ASP A 272 -19.79 -8.35 0.41
CA ASP A 272 -19.78 -9.41 -0.55
C ASP A 272 -18.96 -10.52 0.11
N ASP A 273 -19.66 -11.53 0.63
CA ASP A 273 -19.10 -12.82 1.00
C ASP A 273 -18.58 -13.51 -0.26
N LYS A 274 -17.70 -12.81 -0.99
CA LYS A 274 -17.16 -13.28 -2.25
C LYS A 274 -16.12 -14.35 -1.99
N ASN A 275 -16.51 -15.58 -2.12
CA ASN A 275 -15.59 -16.71 -2.22
C ASN A 275 -14.86 -16.77 -3.58
N TYR A 276 -14.66 -15.62 -4.23
CA TYR A 276 -13.97 -15.52 -5.51
C TYR A 276 -13.11 -14.26 -5.58
N PHE A 277 -12.19 -14.24 -6.54
CA PHE A 277 -11.32 -13.10 -6.75
C PHE A 277 -11.29 -12.69 -8.22
N TYR A 278 -11.07 -11.39 -8.44
CA TYR A 278 -10.74 -10.86 -9.75
C TYR A 278 -9.29 -10.38 -9.70
N ASN A 279 -8.44 -11.07 -10.44
CA ASN A 279 -7.06 -10.67 -10.59
C ASN A 279 -6.94 -9.74 -11.81
N GLN A 280 -6.89 -8.45 -11.59
CA GLN A 280 -6.71 -7.48 -12.68
C GLN A 280 -5.23 -7.09 -12.89
N ARG A 281 -4.32 -7.49 -11.99
CA ARG A 281 -2.93 -7.07 -11.99
C ARG A 281 -1.97 -8.11 -11.38
N GLY A 282 -2.18 -9.41 -11.59
CA GLY A 282 -1.35 -10.43 -10.96
C GLY A 282 -1.93 -10.97 -9.66
N ALA A 283 -1.14 -11.71 -8.90
CA ALA A 283 -1.61 -12.48 -7.77
C ALA A 283 -2.31 -11.63 -6.69
N MET A 284 -3.57 -11.95 -6.41
CA MET A 284 -4.17 -11.65 -5.11
C MET A 284 -4.08 -12.92 -4.27
N VAL A 285 -3.45 -12.82 -3.10
CA VAL A 285 -3.38 -13.92 -2.13
C VAL A 285 -4.60 -13.86 -1.23
N TYR A 286 -5.27 -14.99 -1.09
CA TYR A 286 -6.48 -15.11 -0.28
C TYR A 286 -6.19 -15.81 1.04
N LYS A 287 -6.52 -15.15 2.14
CA LYS A 287 -6.66 -15.82 3.43
C LYS A 287 -7.89 -16.75 3.36
N ASN A 288 -7.81 -17.92 3.95
CA ASN A 288 -8.90 -18.91 4.07
C ASN A 288 -9.24 -19.72 2.81
N ILE A 289 -8.41 -19.75 1.79
CA ILE A 289 -8.66 -20.55 0.57
C ILE A 289 -8.41 -22.06 0.75
N ASN A 290 -7.87 -22.49 1.86
CA ASN A 290 -7.74 -23.92 2.16
C ASN A 290 -9.07 -24.70 2.19
N LYS A 291 -10.19 -23.99 2.20
CA LYS A 291 -11.55 -24.55 2.18
C LYS A 291 -12.16 -24.63 0.79
N GLN A 292 -11.55 -24.01 -0.23
CA GLN A 292 -12.10 -24.04 -1.58
C GLN A 292 -12.00 -25.45 -2.17
N PRO A 293 -13.03 -25.92 -2.89
CA PRO A 293 -13.01 -27.22 -3.54
C PRO A 293 -11.93 -27.26 -4.64
N MET A 294 -11.47 -28.46 -4.98
CA MET A 294 -10.65 -28.67 -6.18
C MET A 294 -11.54 -28.48 -7.41
N LEU A 295 -10.97 -27.88 -8.48
CA LEU A 295 -11.66 -27.82 -9.76
C LEU A 295 -12.00 -29.24 -10.23
N PRO A 296 -13.28 -29.55 -10.52
CA PRO A 296 -13.68 -30.88 -10.95
C PRO A 296 -13.21 -31.14 -12.38
N LEU A 297 -12.02 -31.74 -12.53
CA LEU A 297 -11.45 -32.11 -13.81
C LEU A 297 -11.71 -33.60 -14.08
N HIS A 298 -12.31 -33.87 -15.23
CA HIS A 298 -12.47 -35.22 -15.76
C HIS A 298 -11.32 -35.58 -16.72
N SER A 299 -11.05 -36.86 -16.88
CA SER A 299 -10.13 -37.31 -17.90
C SER A 299 -10.59 -36.84 -19.29
N GLY A 300 -9.69 -36.23 -20.04
CA GLY A 300 -9.99 -35.58 -21.32
C GLY A 300 -9.93 -34.06 -21.21
N GLN A 301 -10.72 -33.37 -22.00
CA GLN A 301 -10.77 -31.91 -22.12
C GLN A 301 -11.91 -31.34 -21.28
N ASN A 302 -11.59 -30.31 -20.48
CA ASN A 302 -12.55 -29.61 -19.62
C ASN A 302 -12.50 -28.11 -19.92
N GLU A 303 -13.54 -27.55 -20.54
CA GLU A 303 -13.62 -26.13 -20.88
C GLU A 303 -14.33 -25.36 -19.77
N PHE A 304 -13.72 -24.27 -19.32
CA PHE A 304 -14.30 -23.35 -18.33
C PHE A 304 -14.15 -21.90 -18.77
N TYR A 305 -15.11 -21.06 -18.38
CA TYR A 305 -14.99 -19.62 -18.54
C TYR A 305 -14.29 -19.04 -17.31
N VAL A 306 -12.98 -18.75 -17.47
CA VAL A 306 -12.12 -18.31 -16.40
C VAL A 306 -12.17 -16.79 -16.28
N LEU A 307 -12.43 -16.31 -15.08
CA LEU A 307 -12.51 -14.89 -14.74
C LEU A 307 -11.17 -14.37 -14.21
N SER A 308 -10.42 -15.19 -13.47
CA SER A 308 -9.11 -14.86 -12.96
C SER A 308 -8.35 -16.08 -12.47
N VAL A 309 -7.02 -15.93 -12.34
CA VAL A 309 -6.10 -16.97 -11.88
C VAL A 309 -5.13 -16.36 -10.86
N GLY A 310 -4.73 -17.11 -9.84
CA GLY A 310 -3.82 -16.63 -8.80
C GLY A 310 -3.31 -17.76 -7.90
N PHE A 311 -2.80 -17.41 -6.72
CA PHE A 311 -2.28 -18.34 -5.73
C PHE A 311 -2.89 -18.13 -4.36
N SER A 312 -3.03 -19.20 -3.58
CA SER A 312 -3.25 -19.10 -2.15
C SER A 312 -1.99 -18.65 -1.43
N GLN A 313 -2.12 -18.27 -0.17
CA GLN A 313 -0.99 -17.91 0.69
C GLN A 313 0.07 -19.02 0.78
N ASN A 314 -0.34 -20.28 0.64
CA ASN A 314 0.56 -21.45 0.68
C ASN A 314 1.08 -21.85 -0.72
N GLY A 315 0.90 -21.02 -1.73
CA GLY A 315 1.36 -21.29 -3.09
C GLY A 315 0.51 -22.29 -3.89
N THR A 316 -0.70 -22.62 -3.41
CA THR A 316 -1.62 -23.48 -4.19
C THR A 316 -2.22 -22.65 -5.32
N PRO A 317 -2.18 -23.10 -6.57
CA PRO A 317 -2.78 -22.39 -7.69
C PRO A 317 -4.31 -22.38 -7.57
N LEU A 318 -4.90 -21.25 -7.94
CA LEU A 318 -6.33 -20.97 -7.83
C LEU A 318 -6.89 -20.46 -9.15
N VAL A 319 -8.14 -20.75 -9.39
CA VAL A 319 -8.88 -20.25 -10.53
C VAL A 319 -10.28 -19.81 -10.09
N THR A 320 -10.74 -18.67 -10.57
CA THR A 320 -12.14 -18.25 -10.46
C THR A 320 -12.80 -18.47 -11.82
N ILE A 321 -13.83 -19.27 -11.84
CA ILE A 321 -14.62 -19.56 -13.04
C ILE A 321 -16.04 -19.00 -12.91
N SER A 322 -16.70 -18.78 -14.04
CA SER A 322 -18.11 -18.43 -14.08
C SER A 322 -18.95 -19.69 -14.26
N GLU A 323 -19.75 -20.02 -13.24
CA GLU A 323 -20.76 -21.09 -13.31
C GLU A 323 -22.15 -20.48 -13.14
N ASN A 324 -23.00 -20.65 -14.13
CA ASN A 324 -24.37 -20.08 -14.14
C ASN A 324 -24.37 -18.58 -13.80
N ASP A 325 -23.46 -17.83 -14.43
CA ASP A 325 -23.23 -16.39 -14.21
C ASP A 325 -22.81 -16.01 -12.77
N LYS A 326 -22.37 -16.99 -11.99
CA LYS A 326 -21.81 -16.75 -10.65
C LYS A 326 -20.34 -17.10 -10.62
N PRO A 327 -19.50 -16.21 -10.09
CA PRO A 327 -18.08 -16.49 -9.92
C PRO A 327 -17.87 -17.46 -8.74
N ILE A 328 -17.13 -18.52 -8.99
CA ILE A 328 -16.76 -19.53 -7.98
C ILE A 328 -15.25 -19.76 -8.04
N CYS A 329 -14.60 -19.74 -6.88
CA CYS A 329 -13.17 -20.01 -6.77
C CYS A 329 -12.91 -21.49 -6.47
N TYR A 330 -11.95 -22.07 -7.19
CA TYR A 330 -11.47 -23.44 -7.04
C TYR A 330 -9.97 -23.47 -6.86
N ARG A 331 -9.47 -24.51 -6.19
CA ARG A 331 -8.04 -24.86 -6.22
C ARG A 331 -7.77 -25.65 -7.50
N LEU A 332 -6.63 -25.36 -8.12
CA LEU A 332 -6.11 -26.16 -9.21
C LEU A 332 -5.16 -27.24 -8.67
N PRO A 333 -5.01 -28.38 -9.36
CA PRO A 333 -3.88 -29.27 -9.15
C PRO A 333 -2.55 -28.54 -9.24
N ASN A 334 -1.57 -28.95 -8.42
CA ASN A 334 -0.25 -28.33 -8.38
C ASN A 334 0.50 -28.39 -9.70
N GLU A 335 0.15 -29.33 -10.54
CA GLU A 335 0.68 -29.51 -11.90
C GLU A 335 0.42 -28.29 -12.81
N TYR A 336 -0.57 -27.48 -12.49
CA TYR A 336 -0.85 -26.21 -13.18
C TYR A 336 -0.09 -25.02 -12.59
N SER A 337 0.78 -25.20 -11.60
CA SER A 337 1.49 -24.09 -10.96
C SER A 337 2.32 -23.27 -11.94
N ASP A 338 3.04 -23.92 -12.86
CA ASP A 338 3.90 -23.23 -13.83
C ASP A 338 3.07 -22.38 -14.83
N TRP A 339 1.94 -22.90 -15.27
CA TRP A 339 1.00 -22.16 -16.08
C TRP A 339 0.45 -20.96 -15.29
N THR A 340 0.04 -21.19 -14.04
CA THR A 340 -0.49 -20.12 -13.18
C THR A 340 0.55 -19.02 -12.98
N ILE A 341 1.83 -19.37 -12.78
CA ILE A 341 2.94 -18.39 -12.68
C ILE A 341 3.06 -17.58 -13.97
N THR A 342 3.03 -18.23 -15.11
CA THR A 342 3.15 -17.58 -16.42
C THR A 342 2.02 -16.59 -16.65
N VAL A 343 0.80 -17.00 -16.39
CA VAL A 343 -0.41 -16.18 -16.57
C VAL A 343 -0.42 -14.99 -15.61
N VAL A 344 -0.08 -15.21 -14.35
CA VAL A 344 0.01 -14.15 -13.34
C VAL A 344 1.13 -13.18 -13.70
N GLY A 345 2.27 -13.68 -14.18
CA GLY A 345 3.37 -12.85 -14.68
C GLY A 345 2.97 -11.97 -15.87
N ALA A 346 2.25 -12.53 -16.84
CA ALA A 346 1.71 -11.78 -17.97
C ALA A 346 0.73 -10.68 -17.53
N ALA A 347 -0.17 -11.00 -16.58
CA ALA A 347 -1.09 -10.02 -16.00
C ALA A 347 -0.35 -8.89 -15.26
N ASN A 348 0.75 -9.19 -14.57
CA ASN A 348 1.60 -8.19 -13.92
C ASN A 348 2.31 -7.27 -14.93
N MET A 349 2.61 -7.78 -16.13
CA MET A 349 3.15 -6.99 -17.23
C MET A 349 2.08 -6.16 -17.96
N GLY A 350 0.81 -6.31 -17.57
CA GLY A 350 -0.30 -5.51 -18.08
C GLY A 350 -1.10 -6.19 -19.19
N GLU A 351 -0.85 -7.46 -19.47
CA GLU A 351 -1.66 -8.25 -20.37
C GLU A 351 -3.00 -8.60 -19.74
N ARG A 352 -4.07 -8.55 -20.54
CA ARG A 352 -5.42 -8.92 -20.11
C ARG A 352 -5.79 -10.25 -20.72
N LEU A 353 -5.43 -11.32 -20.04
CA LEU A 353 -5.72 -12.68 -20.48
C LEU A 353 -7.14 -13.13 -20.08
N PHE A 354 -7.71 -12.54 -19.03
CA PHE A 354 -9.04 -12.92 -18.53
C PHE A 354 -9.99 -11.70 -18.49
N PRO A 355 -11.31 -11.96 -18.58
CA PRO A 355 -12.00 -13.25 -18.71
C PRO A 355 -11.79 -13.92 -20.08
N SER A 356 -11.59 -15.24 -20.08
CA SER A 356 -11.40 -16.04 -21.29
C SER A 356 -11.88 -17.48 -21.09
N LYS A 357 -12.17 -18.16 -22.19
CA LYS A 357 -12.34 -19.61 -22.17
C LYS A 357 -10.99 -20.29 -22.02
N VAL A 358 -10.90 -21.23 -21.12
CA VAL A 358 -9.68 -22.00 -20.85
C VAL A 358 -10.01 -23.49 -20.92
N LEU A 359 -9.18 -24.22 -21.64
CA LEU A 359 -9.27 -25.64 -21.80
C LEU A 359 -8.24 -26.33 -20.90
N PHE A 360 -8.71 -26.92 -19.81
CA PHE A 360 -7.86 -27.77 -18.96
C PHE A 360 -7.96 -29.21 -19.44
N SER A 361 -6.84 -29.80 -19.85
CA SER A 361 -6.79 -31.14 -20.41
C SER A 361 -6.03 -32.11 -19.50
N LEU A 362 -6.63 -33.23 -19.19
CA LEU A 362 -6.02 -34.34 -18.44
C LEU A 362 -5.96 -35.56 -19.35
N ILE A 363 -4.85 -35.76 -20.05
CA ILE A 363 -4.67 -36.81 -21.07
C ILE A 363 -3.43 -37.64 -20.75
N GLY A 364 -3.60 -38.94 -20.53
CA GLY A 364 -2.49 -39.84 -20.24
C GLY A 364 -1.67 -39.46 -19.02
N GLY A 365 -2.31 -38.89 -17.99
CA GLY A 365 -1.64 -38.40 -16.77
C GLY A 365 -0.88 -37.10 -16.95
N ARG A 366 -1.02 -36.42 -18.08
CA ARG A 366 -0.44 -35.08 -18.34
C ARG A 366 -1.49 -34.01 -18.19
N TYR A 367 -1.10 -32.92 -17.53
CA TYR A 367 -1.88 -31.73 -17.31
C TYR A 367 -1.47 -30.69 -18.34
N LEU A 368 -2.38 -30.35 -19.25
CA LEU A 368 -2.18 -29.33 -20.29
C LEU A 368 -3.23 -28.25 -20.15
N VAL A 369 -2.92 -27.03 -20.55
CA VAL A 369 -3.86 -25.92 -20.47
C VAL A 369 -3.64 -24.95 -21.62
N ASP A 370 -4.75 -24.55 -22.27
CA ASP A 370 -4.77 -23.60 -23.37
C ASP A 370 -5.79 -22.50 -23.11
N ILE A 371 -5.44 -21.26 -23.37
CA ILE A 371 -6.37 -20.12 -23.37
C ILE A 371 -6.90 -20.01 -24.77
N LEU A 372 -8.27 -20.08 -24.93
CA LEU A 372 -8.96 -20.12 -26.23
C LEU A 372 -9.34 -18.73 -26.73
#